data_bf118c247ba3170a84641d40a9089db4
#
_entry.id   bf118c247ba3170a84641d40a9089db4
#
_cell.length_a   1.000
_cell.length_b   1.000
_cell.length_c   1.000
_cell.angle_alpha   90.00
_cell.angle_beta   90.00
_cell.angle_gamma   90.00
#
_symmetry.space_group_name_H-M   'P 1'
#
loop_
_entity.id
_entity.type
_entity.pdbx_description
1 polymer ?
#
loop_
_entity_poly.entity_id
_entity_poly.type
_entity_poly.pdbx_seq_one_letter_code
_entity_poly.pdbx_strand_id
1 'polypeptide(L)'
;MLVGYDANNVMRNSAELGEFCRALVEKLAQRHVSEYRALLFSTRIKSAYRTYYTSFANVSTFVPTGSATLMPSAWMRYSLGPWLQFEKVKVFHGLNEELPYRIGPNVRTVVTFYGMEHNKTSLVDSLLWKRRMEYSLRVADVVVAVSENVKRQIVETGVPEQKVVVIGTGNPYQLTDQIVEQYFELYRKLSRD
;
A
#
# COMPACT_ATOMS: atom_id res chain seq x y z
N MET A 1 -1.60 13.32 10.11
CA MET A 1 -2.29 12.02 9.92
C MET A 1 -1.30 10.87 9.93
N LEU A 2 -1.67 9.66 10.40
CA LEU A 2 -0.83 8.47 10.37
C LEU A 2 -1.29 7.54 9.25
N VAL A 3 -0.40 7.28 8.28
CA VAL A 3 -0.63 6.37 7.15
C VAL A 3 0.20 5.11 7.35
N GLY A 4 -0.45 3.96 7.37
CA GLY A 4 0.20 2.64 7.40
C GLY A 4 0.38 2.10 5.99
N TYR A 5 1.48 1.41 5.73
CA TYR A 5 1.76 0.82 4.42
C TYR A 5 2.09 -0.66 4.53
N ASP A 6 1.59 -1.48 3.60
CA ASP A 6 2.31 -2.70 3.28
C ASP A 6 3.61 -2.32 2.59
N ALA A 7 4.68 -2.39 3.36
CA ALA A 7 6.00 -1.91 2.96
C ALA A 7 6.95 -3.04 2.52
N ASN A 8 6.43 -4.23 2.19
CA ASN A 8 7.29 -5.31 1.72
C ASN A 8 8.07 -4.91 0.45
N ASN A 9 7.42 -4.21 -0.50
CA ASN A 9 8.10 -3.68 -1.67
C ASN A 9 9.08 -2.56 -1.31
N VAL A 10 8.72 -1.65 -0.41
CA VAL A 10 9.61 -0.58 0.09
C VAL A 10 10.89 -1.15 0.70
N MET A 11 10.77 -2.20 1.51
CA MET A 11 11.84 -2.71 2.37
C MET A 11 12.68 -3.84 1.76
N ARG A 12 12.20 -4.45 0.68
CA ARG A 12 12.80 -5.69 0.16
C ARG A 12 13.03 -5.69 -1.34
N ASN A 13 12.17 -5.03 -2.11
CA ASN A 13 12.18 -5.08 -3.55
C ASN A 13 13.17 -4.05 -4.13
N SER A 14 14.05 -4.51 -5.01
CA SER A 14 15.01 -3.66 -5.75
C SER A 14 14.57 -3.38 -7.19
N ALA A 15 13.42 -3.92 -7.63
CA ALA A 15 12.85 -3.61 -8.94
C ALA A 15 12.14 -2.26 -8.94
N GLU A 16 11.75 -1.79 -10.12
CA GLU A 16 11.10 -0.48 -10.35
C GLU A 16 9.91 -0.19 -9.41
N LEU A 17 9.07 -1.20 -9.15
CA LEU A 17 7.98 -1.06 -8.19
C LEU A 17 8.50 -0.72 -6.76
N GLY A 18 9.57 -1.36 -6.33
CA GLY A 18 10.18 -1.07 -5.03
C GLY A 18 10.77 0.34 -4.98
N GLU A 19 11.36 0.80 -6.06
CA GLU A 19 11.91 2.16 -6.19
C GLU A 19 10.78 3.20 -6.17
N PHE A 20 9.72 2.98 -6.92
CA PHE A 20 8.53 3.83 -6.90
C PHE A 20 7.93 3.94 -5.49
N CYS A 21 7.71 2.80 -4.82
CA CYS A 21 7.14 2.77 -3.47
C CYS A 21 8.01 3.53 -2.46
N ARG A 22 9.35 3.36 -2.53
CA ARG A 22 10.30 4.12 -1.69
C ARG A 22 10.20 5.61 -1.96
N ALA A 23 10.34 6.01 -3.21
CA ALA A 23 10.31 7.40 -3.62
C ALA A 23 8.99 8.10 -3.22
N LEU A 24 7.85 7.40 -3.31
CA LEU A 24 6.56 7.92 -2.86
C LEU A 24 6.56 8.21 -1.37
N VAL A 25 6.95 7.24 -0.53
CA VAL A 25 7.00 7.41 0.93
C VAL A 25 7.96 8.52 1.33
N GLU A 26 9.14 8.55 0.73
CA GLU A 26 10.18 9.55 1.00
C GLU A 26 9.72 10.96 0.64
N LYS A 27 9.20 11.16 -0.57
CA LYS A 27 8.73 12.49 -0.99
C LYS A 27 7.56 12.97 -0.15
N LEU A 28 6.62 12.11 0.22
CA LEU A 28 5.55 12.44 1.15
C LEU A 28 6.10 12.85 2.53
N ALA A 29 7.06 12.09 3.06
CA ALA A 29 7.67 12.37 4.36
C ALA A 29 8.47 13.70 4.36
N GLN A 30 9.18 13.99 3.28
CA GLN A 30 9.97 15.23 3.14
C GLN A 30 9.10 16.47 2.97
N ARG A 31 8.02 16.39 2.18
CA ARG A 31 7.18 17.54 1.85
C ARG A 31 6.17 17.90 2.93
N HIS A 32 5.67 16.90 3.65
CA HIS A 32 4.56 17.05 4.58
C HIS A 32 4.94 16.68 6.02
N VAL A 33 6.14 17.09 6.47
CA VAL A 33 6.75 16.68 7.76
C VAL A 33 5.80 16.88 8.96
N SER A 34 5.05 17.98 8.99
CA SER A 34 4.16 18.31 10.11
C SER A 34 2.79 17.62 10.05
N GLU A 35 2.32 17.24 8.87
CA GLU A 35 0.96 16.74 8.66
C GLU A 35 0.91 15.22 8.40
N TYR A 36 2.00 14.64 7.95
CA TYR A 36 2.10 13.27 7.52
C TYR A 36 3.10 12.48 8.36
N ARG A 37 2.68 11.29 8.78
CA ARG A 37 3.53 10.29 9.41
C ARG A 37 3.30 8.95 8.72
N ALA A 38 4.37 8.22 8.43
CA ALA A 38 4.33 6.90 7.83
C ALA A 38 4.67 5.81 8.84
N LEU A 39 3.91 4.72 8.83
CA LEU A 39 4.24 3.50 9.54
C LEU A 39 4.36 2.35 8.53
N LEU A 40 5.58 1.85 8.36
CA LEU A 40 5.94 0.88 7.34
C LEU A 40 5.92 -0.53 7.92
N PHE A 41 4.89 -1.30 7.61
CA PHE A 41 4.77 -2.70 8.01
C PHE A 41 5.48 -3.59 7.01
N SER A 42 6.47 -4.34 7.46
CA SER A 42 7.19 -5.30 6.62
C SER A 42 7.55 -6.56 7.40
N THR A 43 7.54 -7.68 6.72
CA THR A 43 7.93 -8.97 7.32
C THR A 43 9.43 -9.09 7.55
N ARG A 44 10.22 -8.37 6.80
CA ARG A 44 11.69 -8.26 6.93
C ARG A 44 12.15 -6.90 6.42
N ILE A 45 13.21 -6.38 6.99
CA ILE A 45 13.87 -5.15 6.55
C ILE A 45 15.33 -5.46 6.24
N LYS A 46 15.81 -5.09 5.05
CA LYS A 46 17.25 -5.04 4.77
C LYS A 46 17.89 -3.99 5.67
N SER A 47 19.05 -4.28 6.26
CA SER A 47 19.72 -3.38 7.22
C SER A 47 19.92 -1.95 6.67
N ALA A 48 20.30 -1.83 5.42
CA ALA A 48 20.47 -0.54 4.74
C ALA A 48 19.20 0.31 4.79
N TYR A 49 18.02 -0.27 4.52
CA TYR A 49 16.76 0.47 4.56
C TYR A 49 16.32 0.80 5.99
N ARG A 50 16.64 -0.06 6.96
CA ARG A 50 16.36 0.27 8.37
C ARG A 50 17.06 1.55 8.78
N THR A 51 18.39 1.61 8.58
CA THR A 51 19.19 2.79 8.89
C THR A 51 18.73 4.02 8.12
N TYR A 52 18.41 3.85 6.83
CA TYR A 52 17.93 4.93 6.00
C TYR A 52 16.63 5.56 6.54
N TYR A 53 15.61 4.75 6.86
CA TYR A 53 14.34 5.29 7.34
C TYR A 53 14.38 5.84 8.76
N THR A 54 15.38 5.49 9.59
CA THR A 54 15.57 6.14 10.90
C THR A 54 16.02 7.60 10.80
N SER A 55 16.47 8.05 9.63
CA SER A 55 16.81 9.47 9.40
C SER A 55 15.58 10.37 9.23
N PHE A 56 14.40 9.80 8.98
CA PHE A 56 13.16 10.56 8.83
C PHE A 56 12.42 10.64 10.17
N ALA A 57 12.22 11.83 10.70
CA ALA A 57 11.53 12.04 11.98
C ALA A 57 10.06 11.57 11.98
N ASN A 58 9.43 11.53 10.80
CA ASN A 58 8.02 11.18 10.61
C ASN A 58 7.80 9.81 9.92
N VAL A 59 8.85 8.98 9.81
CA VAL A 59 8.73 7.61 9.29
C VAL A 59 9.14 6.61 10.37
N SER A 60 8.30 5.62 10.61
CA SER A 60 8.56 4.52 11.53
C SER A 60 8.41 3.18 10.82
N THR A 61 9.14 2.17 11.27
CA THR A 61 9.08 0.82 10.71
C THR A 61 8.56 -0.17 11.74
N PHE A 62 7.73 -1.10 11.30
CA PHE A 62 7.23 -2.19 12.13
C PHE A 62 7.58 -3.53 11.49
N VAL A 63 8.25 -4.39 12.25
CA VAL A 63 8.56 -5.77 11.85
C VAL A 63 8.06 -6.70 12.95
N PRO A 64 7.25 -7.69 12.62
CA PRO A 64 6.78 -8.64 13.60
C PRO A 64 7.93 -9.43 14.19
N THR A 65 7.78 -9.83 15.46
CA THR A 65 8.76 -10.63 16.22
C THR A 65 8.15 -11.98 16.64
N GLY A 66 8.98 -12.88 17.15
CA GLY A 66 8.52 -14.18 17.67
C GLY A 66 7.95 -15.10 16.59
N SER A 67 6.87 -15.80 16.88
CA SER A 67 6.24 -16.77 15.97
C SER A 67 5.74 -16.18 14.66
N ALA A 68 5.46 -14.89 14.61
CA ALA A 68 5.06 -14.19 13.38
C ALA A 68 6.14 -14.20 12.29
N THR A 69 7.41 -14.38 12.67
CA THR A 69 8.52 -14.49 11.72
C THR A 69 8.57 -15.84 10.98
N LEU A 70 7.90 -16.87 11.51
CA LEU A 70 7.83 -18.20 10.88
C LEU A 70 6.87 -18.23 9.69
N MET A 71 5.80 -17.43 9.75
CA MET A 71 4.78 -17.36 8.69
C MET A 71 4.50 -15.90 8.28
N PRO A 72 5.47 -15.20 7.71
CA PRO A 72 5.39 -13.75 7.50
C PRO A 72 4.23 -13.33 6.59
N SER A 73 3.95 -14.08 5.53
CA SER A 73 2.82 -13.80 4.64
C SER A 73 1.46 -14.00 5.31
N ALA A 74 1.35 -14.98 6.20
CA ALA A 74 0.15 -15.18 7.00
C ALA A 74 -0.05 -14.06 8.01
N TRP A 75 1.03 -13.60 8.66
CA TRP A 75 0.98 -12.48 9.57
C TRP A 75 0.48 -11.20 8.88
N MET A 76 1.07 -10.82 7.75
CA MET A 76 0.63 -9.66 6.97
C MET A 76 -0.85 -9.73 6.59
N ARG A 77 -1.34 -10.92 6.33
CA ARG A 77 -2.71 -11.11 5.84
C ARG A 77 -3.75 -11.19 6.95
N TYR A 78 -3.45 -11.91 8.03
CA TYR A 78 -4.44 -12.25 9.05
C TYR A 78 -4.27 -11.49 10.37
N SER A 79 -3.06 -11.05 10.69
CA SER A 79 -2.73 -10.43 11.98
C SER A 79 -2.51 -8.93 11.89
N LEU A 80 -2.21 -8.37 10.72
CA LEU A 80 -1.92 -6.94 10.57
C LEU A 80 -3.14 -6.06 10.88
N GLY A 81 -4.36 -6.47 10.51
CA GLY A 81 -5.56 -5.66 10.71
C GLY A 81 -5.74 -5.15 12.15
N PRO A 82 -5.67 -5.99 13.20
CA PRO A 82 -5.71 -5.55 14.60
C PRO A 82 -4.57 -4.58 14.98
N TRP A 83 -3.36 -4.78 14.44
CA TRP A 83 -2.24 -3.89 14.68
C TRP A 83 -2.46 -2.48 14.12
N LEU A 84 -3.13 -2.35 12.98
CA LEU A 84 -3.49 -1.04 12.42
C LEU A 84 -4.34 -0.22 13.39
N GLN A 85 -5.26 -0.86 14.09
CA GLN A 85 -6.09 -0.21 15.09
C GLN A 85 -5.30 0.15 16.36
N PHE A 86 -4.46 -0.78 16.83
CA PHE A 86 -3.60 -0.56 18.01
C PHE A 86 -2.67 0.64 17.79
N GLU A 87 -2.05 0.73 16.62
CA GLU A 87 -1.17 1.84 16.22
C GLU A 87 -1.95 3.12 15.84
N LYS A 88 -3.28 3.09 15.88
CA LYS A 88 -4.15 4.22 15.52
C LYS A 88 -3.91 4.74 14.08
N VAL A 89 -3.62 3.82 13.17
CA VAL A 89 -3.50 4.13 11.75
C VAL A 89 -4.84 4.68 11.24
N LYS A 90 -4.81 5.81 10.54
CA LYS A 90 -6.00 6.42 9.95
C LYS A 90 -6.28 5.92 8.54
N VAL A 91 -5.23 5.79 7.75
CA VAL A 91 -5.31 5.28 6.38
C VAL A 91 -4.30 4.15 6.24
N PHE A 92 -4.72 3.00 5.72
CA PHE A 92 -3.81 1.91 5.34
C PHE A 92 -3.75 1.80 3.82
N HIS A 93 -2.54 1.80 3.27
CA HIS A 93 -2.32 1.69 1.83
C HIS A 93 -1.59 0.39 1.47
N GLY A 94 -2.27 -0.47 0.72
CA GLY A 94 -1.69 -1.64 0.07
C GLY A 94 -0.98 -1.25 -1.22
N LEU A 95 0.33 -1.08 -1.15
CA LEU A 95 1.18 -0.71 -2.30
C LEU A 95 1.45 -1.87 -3.28
N ASN A 96 0.92 -3.06 -3.01
CA ASN A 96 1.17 -4.29 -3.75
C ASN A 96 -0.13 -5.02 -4.13
N GLU A 97 -1.20 -4.27 -4.39
CA GLU A 97 -2.49 -4.80 -4.83
C GLU A 97 -3.22 -5.68 -3.79
N GLU A 98 -2.67 -5.79 -2.57
CA GLU A 98 -3.25 -6.60 -1.50
C GLU A 98 -3.59 -5.77 -0.26
N LEU A 99 -4.72 -6.09 0.38
CA LEU A 99 -5.10 -5.59 1.68
C LEU A 99 -5.16 -6.74 2.70
N PRO A 100 -4.81 -6.49 3.97
CA PRO A 100 -4.97 -7.49 5.03
C PRO A 100 -6.45 -7.75 5.33
N TYR A 101 -6.72 -8.92 5.86
CA TYR A 101 -8.04 -9.24 6.40
C TYR A 101 -8.29 -8.56 7.75
N ARG A 102 -9.56 -8.39 8.11
CA ARG A 102 -10.00 -7.89 9.42
C ARG A 102 -9.48 -6.48 9.76
N ILE A 103 -9.39 -5.62 8.77
CA ILE A 103 -9.15 -4.19 9.00
C ILE A 103 -10.38 -3.64 9.74
N GLY A 104 -10.14 -2.93 10.84
CA GLY A 104 -11.23 -2.37 11.64
C GLY A 104 -11.89 -1.15 10.98
N PRO A 105 -13.11 -0.80 11.40
CA PRO A 105 -13.92 0.24 10.75
C PRO A 105 -13.32 1.65 10.83
N ASN A 106 -12.40 1.87 11.77
CA ASN A 106 -11.76 3.18 11.97
C ASN A 106 -10.51 3.40 11.10
N VAL A 107 -10.16 2.44 10.24
CA VAL A 107 -9.01 2.51 9.33
C VAL A 107 -9.54 2.57 7.90
N ARG A 108 -9.34 3.69 7.22
CA ARG A 108 -9.66 3.82 5.81
C ARG A 108 -8.62 3.09 4.97
N THR A 109 -9.04 2.50 3.88
CA THR A 109 -8.21 1.61 3.07
C THR A 109 -8.04 2.13 1.65
N VAL A 110 -6.79 2.13 1.21
CA VAL A 110 -6.39 2.43 -0.17
C VAL A 110 -5.61 1.24 -0.71
N VAL A 111 -5.84 0.89 -1.97
CA VAL A 111 -5.02 -0.12 -2.67
C VAL A 111 -4.65 0.40 -4.05
N THR A 112 -3.38 0.25 -4.45
CA THR A 112 -2.92 0.65 -5.79
C THR A 112 -2.77 -0.57 -6.68
N PHE A 113 -3.32 -0.45 -7.89
CA PHE A 113 -3.18 -1.42 -8.98
C PHE A 113 -2.32 -0.85 -10.11
N TYR A 114 -1.33 -1.64 -10.52
CA TYR A 114 -0.36 -1.28 -11.56
C TYR A 114 -0.73 -1.88 -12.93
N GLY A 115 -1.61 -2.87 -12.97
CA GLY A 115 -2.13 -3.57 -14.13
C GLY A 115 -2.79 -4.87 -13.71
N MET A 116 -3.67 -5.40 -14.56
CA MET A 116 -4.38 -6.65 -14.30
C MET A 116 -3.64 -7.87 -14.87
N GLU A 117 -2.55 -7.64 -15.59
CA GLU A 117 -1.74 -8.71 -16.17
C GLU A 117 -0.65 -9.14 -15.19
N HIS A 118 -0.74 -10.37 -14.73
CA HIS A 118 0.28 -10.98 -13.89
C HIS A 118 0.83 -12.22 -14.57
N ASN A 119 2.11 -12.19 -14.92
CA ASN A 119 2.87 -13.36 -15.35
C ASN A 119 3.14 -14.28 -14.14
N LYS A 120 2.16 -15.10 -13.78
CA LYS A 120 2.32 -16.13 -12.76
C LYS A 120 2.80 -17.42 -13.38
N THR A 121 3.81 -18.04 -12.77
CA THR A 121 4.43 -19.29 -13.22
C THR A 121 3.59 -20.53 -12.89
N SER A 122 2.56 -20.42 -12.02
CA SER A 122 1.74 -21.52 -11.55
C SER A 122 0.24 -21.15 -11.59
N LEU A 123 -0.60 -22.10 -11.98
CA LEU A 123 -2.08 -21.96 -11.96
C LEU A 123 -2.60 -21.71 -10.53
N VAL A 124 -2.02 -22.37 -9.52
CA VAL A 124 -2.41 -22.21 -8.11
C VAL A 124 -2.08 -20.79 -7.63
N ASP A 125 -0.88 -20.27 -7.94
CA ASP A 125 -0.49 -18.93 -7.56
C ASP A 125 -1.37 -17.87 -8.24
N SER A 126 -1.73 -18.09 -9.50
CA SER A 126 -2.63 -17.23 -10.25
C SER A 126 -4.03 -17.19 -9.60
N LEU A 127 -4.59 -18.33 -9.22
CA LEU A 127 -5.90 -18.43 -8.57
C LEU A 127 -5.90 -17.77 -7.19
N LEU A 128 -4.85 -18.00 -6.39
CA LEU A 128 -4.72 -17.40 -5.07
C LEU A 128 -4.54 -15.87 -5.16
N TRP A 129 -3.75 -15.40 -6.12
CA TRP A 129 -3.59 -13.98 -6.37
C TRP A 129 -4.93 -13.34 -6.79
N LYS A 130 -5.64 -13.94 -7.74
CA LYS A 130 -6.96 -13.45 -8.19
C LYS A 130 -7.94 -13.29 -7.02
N ARG A 131 -8.05 -14.27 -6.14
CA ARG A 131 -8.91 -14.20 -4.94
C ARG A 131 -8.51 -13.07 -3.99
N ARG A 132 -7.22 -12.82 -3.81
CA ARG A 132 -6.72 -11.73 -2.96
C ARG A 132 -7.00 -10.37 -3.57
N MET A 133 -6.77 -10.24 -4.87
CA MET A 133 -7.09 -9.05 -5.63
C MET A 133 -8.59 -8.73 -5.54
N GLU A 134 -9.45 -9.70 -5.83
CA GLU A 134 -10.91 -9.55 -5.72
C GLU A 134 -11.35 -9.12 -4.31
N TYR A 135 -10.74 -9.72 -3.29
CA TYR A 135 -10.97 -9.31 -1.90
C TYR A 135 -10.57 -7.84 -1.69
N SER A 136 -9.35 -7.46 -2.09
CA SER A 136 -8.83 -6.09 -1.92
C SER A 136 -9.70 -5.07 -2.64
N LEU A 137 -10.08 -5.33 -3.89
CA LEU A 137 -10.99 -4.49 -4.67
C LEU A 137 -12.35 -4.29 -3.99
N ARG A 138 -12.89 -5.36 -3.40
CA ARG A 138 -14.19 -5.32 -2.72
C ARG A 138 -14.14 -4.48 -1.44
N VAL A 139 -13.11 -4.65 -0.60
CA VAL A 139 -13.04 -4.07 0.75
C VAL A 139 -12.38 -2.70 0.79
N ALA A 140 -11.58 -2.32 -0.19
CA ALA A 140 -10.94 -1.01 -0.24
C ALA A 140 -11.98 0.13 -0.21
N ASP A 141 -11.74 1.20 0.54
CA ASP A 141 -12.52 2.44 0.45
C ASP A 141 -12.23 3.16 -0.86
N VAL A 142 -10.94 3.16 -1.27
CA VAL A 142 -10.50 3.74 -2.55
C VAL A 142 -9.53 2.79 -3.24
N VAL A 143 -9.73 2.61 -4.53
CA VAL A 143 -8.83 1.89 -5.44
C VAL A 143 -8.10 2.91 -6.31
N VAL A 144 -6.78 2.92 -6.24
CA VAL A 144 -5.94 3.76 -7.10
C VAL A 144 -5.53 2.94 -8.33
N ALA A 145 -5.85 3.44 -9.52
CA ALA A 145 -5.37 2.94 -10.80
C ALA A 145 -4.25 3.84 -11.32
N VAL A 146 -3.14 3.26 -11.79
CA VAL A 146 -2.00 4.05 -12.31
C VAL A 146 -2.24 4.64 -13.70
N SER A 147 -3.36 4.28 -14.35
CA SER A 147 -3.76 4.81 -15.65
C SER A 147 -5.28 4.62 -15.89
N GLU A 148 -5.82 5.35 -16.86
CA GLU A 148 -7.20 5.18 -17.31
C GLU A 148 -7.47 3.78 -17.87
N ASN A 149 -6.46 3.15 -18.48
CA ASN A 149 -6.58 1.77 -18.96
C ASN A 149 -6.76 0.80 -17.79
N VAL A 150 -5.95 0.92 -16.74
CA VAL A 150 -6.07 0.11 -15.52
C VAL A 150 -7.41 0.39 -14.82
N LYS A 151 -7.86 1.63 -14.77
CA LYS A 151 -9.19 1.98 -14.23
C LYS A 151 -10.30 1.22 -14.97
N ARG A 152 -10.29 1.23 -16.30
CA ARG A 152 -11.30 0.49 -17.09
C ARG A 152 -11.29 -1.01 -16.76
N GLN A 153 -10.11 -1.63 -16.73
CA GLN A 153 -9.96 -3.04 -16.37
C GLN A 153 -10.54 -3.35 -14.98
N ILE A 154 -10.30 -2.48 -13.99
CA ILE A 154 -10.85 -2.65 -12.65
C ILE A 154 -12.38 -2.53 -12.65
N VAL A 155 -12.93 -1.53 -13.33
CA VAL A 155 -14.39 -1.34 -13.43
C VAL A 155 -15.07 -2.51 -14.13
N GLU A 156 -14.45 -3.10 -15.15
CA GLU A 156 -14.94 -4.31 -15.82
C GLU A 156 -15.04 -5.54 -14.89
N THR A 157 -14.32 -5.56 -13.77
CA THR A 157 -14.48 -6.60 -12.74
C THR A 157 -15.71 -6.40 -11.84
N GLY A 158 -16.48 -5.32 -12.04
CA GLY A 158 -17.67 -4.98 -11.25
C GLY A 158 -17.40 -4.05 -10.07
N VAL A 159 -16.20 -3.47 -9.96
CA VAL A 159 -15.91 -2.43 -8.96
C VAL A 159 -16.61 -1.14 -9.35
N PRO A 160 -17.37 -0.48 -8.43
CA PRO A 160 -18.03 0.79 -8.72
C PRO A 160 -17.03 1.86 -9.15
N GLU A 161 -17.32 2.56 -10.26
CA GLU A 161 -16.40 3.54 -10.85
C GLU A 161 -16.03 4.66 -9.88
N GLN A 162 -16.98 5.12 -9.06
CA GLN A 162 -16.76 6.16 -8.05
C GLN A 162 -15.73 5.78 -6.96
N LYS A 163 -15.42 4.49 -6.85
CA LYS A 163 -14.43 3.95 -5.93
C LYS A 163 -13.01 3.97 -6.52
N VAL A 164 -12.90 4.13 -7.85
CA VAL A 164 -11.63 4.06 -8.57
C VAL A 164 -11.16 5.46 -8.95
N VAL A 165 -9.99 5.85 -8.47
CA VAL A 165 -9.32 7.10 -8.82
C VAL A 165 -8.07 6.83 -9.64
N VAL A 166 -7.76 7.69 -10.61
CA VAL A 166 -6.52 7.58 -11.38
C VAL A 166 -5.48 8.49 -10.77
N ILE A 167 -4.37 7.89 -10.31
CA ILE A 167 -3.17 8.59 -9.86
C ILE A 167 -1.97 7.96 -10.57
N GLY A 168 -1.54 8.56 -11.67
CA GLY A 168 -0.44 8.07 -12.51
C GLY A 168 -0.41 8.76 -13.86
N THR A 169 0.68 8.55 -14.60
CA THR A 169 0.89 9.13 -15.95
C THR A 169 0.67 8.11 -17.08
N GLY A 170 0.27 6.89 -16.75
CA GLY A 170 0.24 5.76 -17.69
C GLY A 170 1.52 4.92 -17.67
N ASN A 171 2.66 5.49 -17.26
CA ASN A 171 3.83 4.71 -16.84
C ASN A 171 3.68 4.37 -15.34
N PRO A 172 3.52 3.09 -14.97
CA PRO A 172 3.14 2.69 -13.61
C PRO A 172 4.19 3.03 -12.55
N TYR A 173 5.43 3.26 -12.95
CA TYR A 173 6.55 3.51 -12.03
C TYR A 173 7.10 4.93 -12.12
N GLN A 174 6.48 5.81 -12.90
CA GLN A 174 6.87 7.21 -12.97
C GLN A 174 6.24 7.98 -11.81
N LEU A 175 7.08 8.56 -10.95
CA LEU A 175 6.66 9.41 -9.84
C LEU A 175 6.96 10.87 -10.15
N THR A 176 5.91 11.67 -10.31
CA THR A 176 6.00 13.13 -10.42
C THR A 176 5.60 13.80 -9.12
N ASP A 177 5.96 15.08 -8.96
CA ASP A 177 5.55 15.85 -7.80
C ASP A 177 4.02 15.99 -7.70
N GLN A 178 3.34 16.09 -8.84
CA GLN A 178 1.89 16.11 -8.90
C GLN A 178 1.27 14.79 -8.36
N ILE A 179 1.85 13.65 -8.70
CA ILE A 179 1.40 12.35 -8.19
C ILE A 179 1.56 12.28 -6.67
N VAL A 180 2.66 12.77 -6.13
CA VAL A 180 2.89 12.82 -4.68
C VAL A 180 1.81 13.65 -3.99
N GLU A 181 1.48 14.84 -4.52
CA GLU A 181 0.43 15.69 -3.96
C GLU A 181 -0.96 15.05 -4.09
N GLN A 182 -1.27 14.35 -5.18
CA GLN A 182 -2.52 13.62 -5.33
C GLN A 182 -2.68 12.53 -4.26
N TYR A 183 -1.62 11.78 -3.95
CA TYR A 183 -1.65 10.80 -2.85
C TYR A 183 -1.82 11.47 -1.50
N PHE A 184 -1.12 12.59 -1.25
CA PHE A 184 -1.26 13.33 0.00
C PHE A 184 -2.70 13.81 0.21
N GLU A 185 -3.30 14.44 -0.79
CA GLU A 185 -4.68 14.92 -0.74
C GLU A 185 -5.69 13.78 -0.55
N LEU A 186 -5.47 12.63 -1.21
CA LEU A 186 -6.28 11.43 -1.01
C LEU A 186 -6.25 10.99 0.45
N TYR A 187 -5.05 10.85 1.04
CA TYR A 187 -4.94 10.44 2.44
C TYR A 187 -5.51 11.47 3.40
N ARG A 188 -5.30 12.77 3.12
CA ARG A 188 -5.84 13.86 3.92
C ARG A 188 -7.37 13.84 3.95
N LYS A 189 -8.01 13.62 2.81
CA LYS A 189 -9.47 13.48 2.71
C LYS A 189 -9.94 12.28 3.54
N LEU A 190 -9.39 11.10 3.30
CA LEU A 190 -9.80 9.86 3.98
C LEU A 190 -9.53 9.89 5.49
N SER A 191 -8.55 10.65 5.96
CA SER A 191 -8.25 10.73 7.40
C SER A 191 -9.19 11.63 8.20
N ARG A 192 -10.03 12.44 7.52
CA ARG A 192 -11.02 13.34 8.14
C ARG A 192 -12.41 12.73 8.25
N ASP A 193 -12.69 11.78 7.36
CA ASP A 193 -13.93 10.99 7.34
C ASP A 193 -13.87 9.85 8.40
#